data_179958ab43e6b19a8edcca6f742b3283
#
_entry.id   179958ab43e6b19a8edcca6f742b3283
#
_cell.length_a   1.000
_cell.length_b   1.000
_cell.length_c   1.000
_cell.angle_alpha   90.00
_cell.angle_beta   90.00
_cell.angle_gamma   90.00
#
_symmetry.space_group_name_H-M   'P 1'
#
loop_
_entity.id
_entity.type
_entity.pdbx_description
1 polymer ?
#
loop_
_entity_poly.entity_id
_entity_poly.type
_entity_poly.pdbx_seq_one_letter_code
_entity_poly.pdbx_strand_id
1 'polypeptide(L)'
;IDLVIMALLSGGHVLLDDVPGTGKTVLAKALARSIDAGFSRIQFTPDLLPSDITGIHFFNMKEQEFMFRAGPVFTNILLADEINRATPRTQSALLQCMEEKQVTIDGELFLIDKPFIVLATQNPVETAGTYPLPEAQLDRFMIKLSVGYSDRESEMQILDNSRAVHPVENLTAVTDKTELLEMMKAWKADKRSVFNAEFIKDATDLMNLPGTSEQVQATVQKIIADRGGNLSGVLTRD
;
A
#
# COMPACT_ATOMS: atom_id res chain seq x y z
N ILE A 1 -4.89 -6.42 -8.56
CA ILE A 1 -5.17 -4.97 -8.70
C ILE A 1 -6.37 -4.59 -7.84
N ASP A 2 -7.49 -5.29 -7.92
CA ASP A 2 -8.76 -4.98 -7.25
C ASP A 2 -8.61 -4.81 -5.73
N LEU A 3 -7.88 -5.72 -5.08
CA LEU A 3 -7.61 -5.62 -3.64
C LEU A 3 -6.81 -4.35 -3.25
N VAL A 4 -5.92 -3.88 -4.13
CA VAL A 4 -5.18 -2.62 -3.91
C VAL A 4 -6.11 -1.42 -4.06
N ILE A 5 -7.02 -1.44 -5.05
CA ILE A 5 -8.04 -0.40 -5.24
C ILE A 5 -9.01 -0.39 -4.05
N MET A 6 -9.44 -1.55 -3.56
CA MET A 6 -10.28 -1.65 -2.37
C MET A 6 -9.59 -1.08 -1.12
N ALA A 7 -8.29 -1.36 -0.94
CA ALA A 7 -7.51 -0.78 0.14
C ALA A 7 -7.44 0.75 0.01
N LEU A 8 -7.22 1.28 -1.20
CA LEU A 8 -7.21 2.71 -1.48
C LEU A 8 -8.56 3.35 -1.12
N LEU A 9 -9.68 2.82 -1.63
CA LEU A 9 -11.03 3.33 -1.34
C LEU A 9 -11.36 3.28 0.15
N SER A 10 -10.88 2.28 0.86
CA SER A 10 -11.04 2.16 2.30
C SER A 10 -10.12 3.09 3.09
N GLY A 11 -9.11 3.70 2.44
CA GLY A 11 -8.08 4.51 3.08
C GLY A 11 -7.10 3.69 3.92
N GLY A 12 -6.92 2.42 3.56
CA GLY A 12 -5.99 1.49 4.18
C GLY A 12 -4.64 1.44 3.44
N HIS A 13 -3.67 0.75 4.04
CA HIS A 13 -2.34 0.54 3.49
C HIS A 13 -2.17 -0.93 3.11
N VAL A 14 -1.24 -1.23 2.20
CA VAL A 14 -1.02 -2.57 1.65
C VAL A 14 0.41 -3.02 1.92
N LEU A 15 0.58 -4.25 2.38
CA LEU A 15 1.87 -4.92 2.47
C LEU A 15 1.98 -5.96 1.36
N LEU A 16 2.96 -5.78 0.49
CA LEU A 16 3.31 -6.71 -0.58
C LEU A 16 4.44 -7.63 -0.12
N ASP A 17 4.09 -8.85 0.21
CA ASP A 17 5.02 -9.87 0.69
C ASP A 17 5.45 -10.73 -0.49
N ASP A 18 6.55 -10.33 -1.13
CA ASP A 18 6.89 -10.92 -2.42
C ASP A 18 8.38 -10.75 -2.79
N VAL A 19 8.83 -11.62 -3.68
CA VAL A 19 10.18 -11.59 -4.25
C VAL A 19 10.42 -10.34 -5.11
N PRO A 20 11.68 -9.95 -5.34
CA PRO A 20 12.02 -8.85 -6.25
C PRO A 20 11.57 -9.14 -7.68
N GLY A 21 11.29 -8.07 -8.45
CA GLY A 21 11.04 -8.19 -9.89
C GLY A 21 9.58 -8.44 -10.29
N THR A 22 8.63 -8.54 -9.37
CA THR A 22 7.20 -8.81 -9.62
C THR A 22 6.37 -7.58 -10.04
N GLY A 23 7.00 -6.46 -10.44
CA GLY A 23 6.30 -5.29 -10.98
C GLY A 23 5.68 -4.34 -9.94
N LYS A 24 6.01 -4.48 -8.65
CA LYS A 24 5.46 -3.65 -7.56
C LYS A 24 5.61 -2.14 -7.79
N THR A 25 6.76 -1.71 -8.29
CA THR A 25 7.00 -0.29 -8.63
C THR A 25 6.11 0.18 -9.79
N VAL A 26 5.90 -0.69 -10.77
CA VAL A 26 5.01 -0.42 -11.92
C VAL A 26 3.58 -0.26 -11.45
N LEU A 27 3.11 -1.16 -10.57
CA LEU A 27 1.78 -1.09 -9.96
C LEU A 27 1.56 0.22 -9.20
N ALA A 28 2.51 0.62 -8.34
CA ALA A 28 2.40 1.85 -7.55
C ALA A 28 2.39 3.11 -8.42
N LYS A 29 3.24 3.15 -9.46
CA LYS A 29 3.25 4.26 -10.43
C LYS A 29 1.99 4.30 -11.27
N ALA A 30 1.49 3.14 -11.72
CA ALA A 30 0.25 3.06 -12.49
C ALA A 30 -0.94 3.58 -11.67
N LEU A 31 -1.04 3.15 -10.41
CA LEU A 31 -2.06 3.64 -9.49
C LEU A 31 -2.02 5.16 -9.34
N ALA A 32 -0.84 5.73 -9.06
CA ALA A 32 -0.68 7.17 -8.89
C ALA A 32 -1.08 7.97 -10.14
N ARG A 33 -0.66 7.50 -11.32
CA ARG A 33 -1.02 8.15 -12.60
C ARG A 33 -2.51 8.05 -12.91
N SER A 34 -3.13 6.91 -12.61
CA SER A 34 -4.56 6.71 -12.87
C SER A 34 -5.46 7.65 -12.07
N ILE A 35 -4.98 8.19 -10.96
CA ILE A 35 -5.74 9.09 -10.06
C ILE A 35 -5.15 10.51 -10.00
N ASP A 36 -4.27 10.86 -10.92
CA ASP A 36 -3.54 12.14 -10.95
C ASP A 36 -2.98 12.55 -9.57
N ALA A 37 -2.28 11.64 -8.92
CA ALA A 37 -1.79 11.79 -7.56
C ALA A 37 -0.26 11.77 -7.49
N GLY A 38 0.28 12.44 -6.48
CA GLY A 38 1.70 12.43 -6.18
C GLY A 38 2.20 11.01 -5.87
N PHE A 39 3.38 10.67 -6.40
CA PHE A 39 4.05 9.40 -6.17
C PHE A 39 5.46 9.64 -5.61
N SER A 40 5.81 8.91 -4.56
CA SER A 40 7.19 8.82 -4.05
C SER A 40 7.58 7.36 -3.83
N ARG A 41 8.87 7.09 -3.98
CA ARG A 41 9.45 5.80 -3.63
C ARG A 41 10.61 6.00 -2.67
N ILE A 42 10.65 5.18 -1.65
CA ILE A 42 11.77 5.10 -0.72
C ILE A 42 12.23 3.65 -0.62
N GLN A 43 13.55 3.44 -0.78
CA GLN A 43 14.18 2.15 -0.56
C GLN A 43 14.65 2.09 0.89
N PHE A 44 14.17 1.11 1.63
CA PHE A 44 14.59 0.90 3.01
C PHE A 44 15.92 0.19 3.06
N THR A 45 16.86 0.75 3.79
CA THR A 45 18.23 0.25 4.00
C THR A 45 18.58 0.34 5.48
N PRO A 46 19.57 -0.42 5.98
CA PRO A 46 19.94 -0.41 7.40
C PRO A 46 20.39 0.94 7.93
N ASP A 47 20.89 1.82 7.07
CA ASP A 47 21.39 3.16 7.38
C ASP A 47 20.33 4.26 7.21
N LEU A 48 19.14 3.93 6.69
CA LEU A 48 18.05 4.88 6.52
C LEU A 48 17.59 5.41 7.89
N LEU A 49 17.52 6.74 8.01
CA LEU A 49 17.06 7.41 9.22
C LEU A 49 15.57 7.78 9.16
N PRO A 50 14.87 7.91 10.29
CA PRO A 50 13.51 8.42 10.35
C PRO A 50 13.31 9.75 9.62
N SER A 51 14.28 10.67 9.74
CA SER A 51 14.27 11.97 9.07
C SER A 51 14.34 11.89 7.55
N ASP A 52 14.89 10.80 6.99
CA ASP A 52 14.91 10.59 5.55
C ASP A 52 13.51 10.27 5.01
N ILE A 53 12.61 9.78 5.87
CA ILE A 53 11.20 9.52 5.58
C ILE A 53 10.36 10.77 5.79
N THR A 54 10.52 11.42 6.96
CA THR A 54 9.63 12.49 7.42
C THR A 54 10.07 13.88 6.97
N GLY A 55 11.34 14.05 6.64
CA GLY A 55 11.92 15.36 6.36
C GLY A 55 12.61 15.97 7.58
N ILE A 56 13.23 17.11 7.37
CA ILE A 56 14.05 17.82 8.37
C ILE A 56 13.91 19.33 8.21
N HIS A 57 14.14 20.07 9.29
CA HIS A 57 14.52 21.46 9.20
C HIS A 57 16.01 21.57 8.89
N PHE A 58 16.37 22.45 7.97
CA PHE A 58 17.76 22.80 7.68
C PHE A 58 17.92 24.30 7.64
N PHE A 59 19.09 24.78 8.04
CA PHE A 59 19.39 26.21 7.98
C PHE A 59 19.78 26.61 6.57
N ASN A 60 19.00 27.50 5.96
CA ASN A 60 19.31 28.06 4.65
C ASN A 60 20.27 29.24 4.83
N MET A 61 21.50 29.05 4.39
CA MET A 61 22.56 30.09 4.51
C MET A 61 22.26 31.35 3.69
N LYS A 62 21.46 31.29 2.62
CA LYS A 62 21.12 32.43 1.80
C LYS A 62 20.03 33.29 2.41
N GLU A 63 19.00 32.63 2.90
CA GLU A 63 17.82 33.29 3.51
C GLU A 63 18.05 33.55 5.02
N GLN A 64 19.11 32.98 5.62
CA GLN A 64 19.44 33.05 7.04
C GLN A 64 18.28 32.59 7.96
N GLU A 65 17.54 31.60 7.54
CA GLU A 65 16.40 31.04 8.27
C GLU A 65 16.38 29.51 8.21
N PHE A 66 15.65 28.91 9.17
CA PHE A 66 15.36 27.47 9.12
C PHE A 66 14.21 27.21 8.16
N MET A 67 14.44 26.31 7.23
CA MET A 67 13.45 25.89 6.24
C MET A 67 13.14 24.42 6.42
N PHE A 68 11.86 24.06 6.31
CA PHE A 68 11.43 22.66 6.26
C PHE A 68 11.64 22.08 4.87
N ARG A 69 12.35 20.95 4.82
CA ARG A 69 12.45 20.09 3.64
C ARG A 69 11.62 18.84 3.85
N ALA A 70 10.50 18.76 3.18
CA ALA A 70 9.59 17.61 3.25
C ALA A 70 10.28 16.32 2.81
N GLY A 71 10.05 15.24 3.56
CA GLY A 71 10.48 13.91 3.21
C GLY A 71 9.51 13.23 2.22
N PRO A 72 9.86 12.04 1.71
CA PRO A 72 9.06 11.30 0.73
C PRO A 72 7.68 10.88 1.23
N VAL A 73 7.41 10.94 2.54
CA VAL A 73 6.08 10.65 3.11
C VAL A 73 5.03 11.69 2.72
N PHE A 74 5.45 12.91 2.34
CA PHE A 74 4.55 13.96 1.86
C PHE A 74 4.17 13.73 0.40
N THR A 75 3.40 12.68 0.18
CA THR A 75 2.89 12.25 -1.13
C THR A 75 1.56 11.54 -0.95
N ASN A 76 0.86 11.26 -2.05
CA ASN A 76 -0.40 10.53 -2.00
C ASN A 76 -0.19 9.01 -2.05
N ILE A 77 0.70 8.55 -2.93
CA ILE A 77 1.05 7.14 -3.09
C ILE A 77 2.54 6.98 -2.75
N LEU A 78 2.83 6.31 -1.65
CA LEU A 78 4.20 6.02 -1.22
C LEU A 78 4.49 4.54 -1.44
N LEU A 79 5.52 4.23 -2.22
CA LEU A 79 6.11 2.89 -2.26
C LEU A 79 7.27 2.82 -1.27
N ALA A 80 7.07 2.09 -0.18
CA ALA A 80 8.08 1.80 0.83
C ALA A 80 8.70 0.43 0.53
N ASP A 81 9.82 0.44 -0.19
CA ASP A 81 10.43 -0.79 -0.73
C ASP A 81 11.37 -1.44 0.29
N GLU A 82 11.19 -2.75 0.52
CA GLU A 82 11.97 -3.57 1.45
C GLU A 82 11.96 -3.04 2.91
N ILE A 83 10.78 -2.74 3.44
CA ILE A 83 10.61 -2.14 4.78
C ILE A 83 11.33 -2.91 5.90
N ASN A 84 11.45 -4.24 5.75
CA ASN A 84 12.13 -5.12 6.70
C ASN A 84 13.67 -4.98 6.72
N ARG A 85 14.28 -4.20 5.81
CA ARG A 85 15.73 -3.93 5.81
C ARG A 85 16.12 -2.78 6.72
N ALA A 86 15.24 -1.84 7.01
CA ALA A 86 15.56 -0.75 7.92
C ALA A 86 15.37 -1.13 9.39
N THR A 87 16.02 -0.38 10.26
CA THR A 87 15.91 -0.58 11.70
C THR A 87 14.48 -0.40 12.20
N PRO A 88 14.09 -1.02 13.34
CA PRO A 88 12.75 -0.85 13.92
C PRO A 88 12.37 0.61 14.19
N ARG A 89 13.34 1.47 14.51
CA ARG A 89 13.12 2.90 14.71
C ARG A 89 12.62 3.58 13.43
N THR A 90 13.25 3.27 12.31
CA THR A 90 12.89 3.82 11.00
C THR A 90 11.55 3.26 10.50
N GLN A 91 11.32 1.96 10.70
CA GLN A 91 10.01 1.35 10.43
C GLN A 91 8.89 2.04 11.22
N SER A 92 9.10 2.26 12.53
CA SER A 92 8.12 2.90 13.40
C SER A 92 7.77 4.32 12.94
N ALA A 93 8.73 5.08 12.41
CA ALA A 93 8.45 6.41 11.87
C ALA A 93 7.46 6.37 10.69
N LEU A 94 7.65 5.44 9.74
CA LEU A 94 6.69 5.27 8.65
C LEU A 94 5.32 4.81 9.16
N LEU A 95 5.30 3.83 10.05
CA LEU A 95 4.05 3.27 10.59
C LEU A 95 3.26 4.31 11.38
N GLN A 96 3.93 5.22 12.08
CA GLN A 96 3.29 6.35 12.74
C GLN A 96 2.65 7.30 11.71
N CYS A 97 3.37 7.67 10.65
CA CYS A 97 2.82 8.49 9.58
C CYS A 97 1.57 7.86 8.92
N MET A 98 1.57 6.52 8.76
CA MET A 98 0.43 5.78 8.21
C MET A 98 -0.81 5.88 9.11
N GLU A 99 -0.62 5.78 10.42
CA GLU A 99 -1.70 5.81 11.40
C GLU A 99 -2.24 7.23 11.62
N GLU A 100 -1.33 8.17 11.93
CA GLU A 100 -1.71 9.52 12.33
C GLU A 100 -2.01 10.45 11.13
N LYS A 101 -1.47 10.12 9.93
CA LYS A 101 -1.56 10.94 8.71
C LYS A 101 -1.01 12.36 8.91
N GLN A 102 -0.02 12.45 9.77
CA GLN A 102 0.70 13.67 10.12
C GLN A 102 2.11 13.32 10.59
N VAL A 103 2.96 14.32 10.63
CA VAL A 103 4.34 14.22 11.12
C VAL A 103 4.61 15.37 12.07
N THR A 104 5.25 15.11 13.19
CA THR A 104 5.73 16.15 14.10
C THR A 104 7.25 16.27 14.00
N ILE A 105 7.74 17.46 13.62
CA ILE A 105 9.16 17.74 13.44
C ILE A 105 9.48 19.00 14.24
N ASP A 106 10.43 18.91 15.17
CA ASP A 106 10.87 19.99 16.05
C ASP A 106 9.70 20.70 16.78
N GLY A 107 8.63 19.95 17.09
CA GLY A 107 7.45 20.46 17.77
C GLY A 107 6.39 21.04 16.83
N GLU A 108 6.65 21.16 15.56
CA GLU A 108 5.68 21.59 14.55
C GLU A 108 4.96 20.39 13.90
N LEU A 109 3.68 20.55 13.65
CA LEU A 109 2.81 19.51 13.08
C LEU A 109 2.58 19.77 11.60
N PHE A 110 2.91 18.78 10.78
CA PHE A 110 2.73 18.78 9.33
C PHE A 110 1.73 17.71 8.94
N LEU A 111 0.64 18.10 8.29
CA LEU A 111 -0.36 17.16 7.79
C LEU A 111 0.10 16.54 6.47
N ILE A 112 -0.18 15.25 6.29
CA ILE A 112 0.01 14.56 5.01
C ILE A 112 -1.26 14.70 4.18
N ASP A 113 -1.11 15.13 2.92
CA ASP A 113 -2.23 15.32 2.00
C ASP A 113 -3.00 14.02 1.73
N LYS A 114 -4.32 14.14 1.66
CA LYS A 114 -5.22 13.02 1.33
C LYS A 114 -5.51 13.01 -0.18
N PRO A 115 -5.73 11.81 -0.75
CA PRO A 115 -5.60 10.49 -0.15
C PRO A 115 -4.13 10.15 0.16
N PHE A 116 -3.86 9.35 1.18
CA PHE A 116 -2.55 8.84 1.50
C PHE A 116 -2.60 7.33 1.65
N ILE A 117 -1.89 6.63 0.77
CA ILE A 117 -1.72 5.18 0.82
C ILE A 117 -0.24 4.80 0.75
N VAL A 118 0.16 3.86 1.58
CA VAL A 118 1.48 3.23 1.54
C VAL A 118 1.34 1.83 0.97
N LEU A 119 2.11 1.55 -0.07
CA LEU A 119 2.39 0.22 -0.57
C LEU A 119 3.77 -0.16 -0.05
N ALA A 120 3.82 -0.92 1.04
CA ALA A 120 5.08 -1.40 1.59
C ALA A 120 5.41 -2.75 0.97
N THR A 121 6.70 -3.02 0.74
CA THR A 121 7.16 -4.33 0.30
C THR A 121 8.07 -4.95 1.34
N GLN A 122 8.03 -6.27 1.45
CA GLN A 122 9.04 -7.05 2.15
C GLN A 122 9.43 -8.26 1.31
N ASN A 123 10.69 -8.69 1.47
CA ASN A 123 11.18 -9.90 0.83
C ASN A 123 11.22 -11.02 1.89
N PRO A 124 10.35 -12.04 1.80
CA PRO A 124 10.28 -13.10 2.79
C PRO A 124 11.47 -14.05 2.76
N VAL A 125 12.18 -14.11 1.62
CA VAL A 125 13.29 -15.04 1.41
C VAL A 125 14.59 -14.52 2.04
N GLU A 126 14.74 -13.21 2.11
CA GLU A 126 15.96 -12.57 2.60
C GLU A 126 15.85 -12.33 4.13
N THR A 127 16.39 -13.26 4.92
CA THR A 127 16.35 -13.20 6.39
C THR A 127 17.60 -12.60 7.01
N ALA A 128 18.74 -12.65 6.32
CA ALA A 128 19.99 -12.11 6.83
C ALA A 128 20.01 -10.59 6.75
N GLY A 129 20.24 -9.92 7.90
CA GLY A 129 20.30 -8.45 7.98
C GLY A 129 18.95 -7.78 7.87
N THR A 130 17.84 -8.48 8.14
CA THR A 130 16.49 -7.91 8.15
C THR A 130 15.92 -7.84 9.56
N TYR A 131 14.96 -6.93 9.73
CA TYR A 131 14.19 -6.71 10.94
C TYR A 131 12.71 -6.96 10.61
N PRO A 132 12.18 -8.15 10.91
CA PRO A 132 10.78 -8.46 10.63
C PRO A 132 9.84 -7.56 11.42
N LEU A 133 8.72 -7.19 10.81
CA LEU A 133 7.69 -6.41 11.46
C LEU A 133 6.97 -7.29 12.52
N PRO A 134 6.86 -6.83 13.77
CA PRO A 134 6.02 -7.50 14.78
C PRO A 134 4.56 -7.54 14.36
N GLU A 135 3.78 -8.52 14.84
CA GLU A 135 2.35 -8.66 14.52
C GLU A 135 1.55 -7.38 14.80
N ALA A 136 1.79 -6.71 15.92
CA ALA A 136 1.12 -5.44 16.26
C ALA A 136 1.42 -4.31 15.26
N GLN A 137 2.49 -4.39 14.49
CA GLN A 137 2.81 -3.44 13.42
C GLN A 137 2.20 -3.86 12.07
N LEU A 138 2.01 -5.16 11.87
CA LEU A 138 1.32 -5.69 10.69
C LEU A 138 -0.15 -5.26 10.65
N ASP A 139 -0.80 -5.07 11.80
CA ASP A 139 -2.18 -4.60 11.92
C ASP A 139 -2.44 -3.21 11.32
N ARG A 140 -1.39 -2.43 11.05
CA ARG A 140 -1.50 -1.14 10.36
C ARG A 140 -1.72 -1.28 8.86
N PHE A 141 -1.44 -2.46 8.31
CA PHE A 141 -1.75 -2.78 6.93
C PHE A 141 -3.14 -3.42 6.85
N MET A 142 -3.98 -2.88 5.99
CA MET A 142 -5.33 -3.41 5.77
C MET A 142 -5.29 -4.79 5.12
N ILE A 143 -4.34 -4.99 4.21
CA ILE A 143 -4.19 -6.22 3.42
C ILE A 143 -2.71 -6.54 3.28
N LYS A 144 -2.38 -7.82 3.44
CA LYS A 144 -1.10 -8.40 3.06
C LYS A 144 -1.32 -9.26 1.81
N LEU A 145 -0.58 -8.95 0.73
CA LEU A 145 -0.73 -9.58 -0.58
C LEU A 145 0.58 -10.16 -1.06
N SER A 146 0.51 -11.28 -1.79
CA SER A 146 1.60 -11.77 -2.62
C SER A 146 1.15 -11.68 -4.09
N VAL A 147 1.96 -11.06 -4.94
CA VAL A 147 1.67 -10.91 -6.37
C VAL A 147 2.06 -12.19 -7.11
N GLY A 148 3.15 -12.83 -6.65
CA GLY A 148 3.71 -14.02 -7.29
C GLY A 148 4.41 -13.72 -8.63
N TYR A 149 4.90 -14.77 -9.27
CA TYR A 149 5.44 -14.68 -10.62
C TYR A 149 4.31 -14.76 -11.64
N SER A 150 4.50 -14.04 -12.76
CA SER A 150 3.64 -14.14 -13.93
C SER A 150 3.70 -15.55 -14.52
N ASP A 151 2.63 -15.97 -15.16
CA ASP A 151 2.66 -17.16 -16.00
C ASP A 151 3.51 -16.89 -17.26
N ARG A 152 3.87 -17.98 -17.96
CA ARG A 152 4.74 -17.91 -19.14
C ARG A 152 4.19 -17.01 -20.25
N GLU A 153 2.87 -16.98 -20.43
CA GLU A 153 2.23 -16.19 -21.49
C GLU A 153 2.32 -14.70 -21.15
N SER A 154 2.05 -14.33 -19.89
CA SER A 154 2.19 -12.96 -19.39
C SER A 154 3.65 -12.49 -19.44
N GLU A 155 4.63 -13.36 -19.11
CA GLU A 155 6.05 -13.02 -19.24
C GLU A 155 6.46 -12.73 -20.69
N MET A 156 5.97 -13.52 -21.63
CA MET A 156 6.22 -13.26 -23.07
C MET A 156 5.61 -11.91 -23.50
N GLN A 157 4.41 -11.60 -23.04
CA GLN A 157 3.77 -10.30 -23.33
C GLN A 157 4.55 -9.13 -22.71
N ILE A 158 5.09 -9.29 -21.49
CA ILE A 158 5.95 -8.29 -20.85
C ILE A 158 7.21 -8.04 -21.68
N LEU A 159 7.85 -9.10 -22.18
CA LEU A 159 9.05 -9.01 -23.03
C LEU A 159 8.75 -8.31 -24.35
N ASP A 160 7.65 -8.62 -25.02
CA ASP A 160 7.25 -7.97 -26.25
C ASP A 160 6.91 -6.48 -26.04
N ASN A 161 6.21 -6.16 -24.97
CA ASN A 161 5.87 -4.79 -24.59
C ASN A 161 7.09 -3.97 -24.13
N SER A 162 8.15 -4.61 -23.63
CA SER A 162 9.38 -3.92 -23.17
C SER A 162 10.19 -3.30 -24.31
N ARG A 163 9.92 -3.68 -25.58
CA ARG A 163 10.54 -3.10 -26.79
C ARG A 163 9.95 -1.75 -27.17
N ALA A 164 8.82 -1.36 -26.61
CA ALA A 164 8.15 -0.09 -26.82
C ALA A 164 8.30 0.82 -25.60
N VAL A 165 7.71 2.02 -25.67
CA VAL A 165 7.57 2.91 -24.52
C VAL A 165 6.87 2.17 -23.38
N HIS A 166 7.40 2.29 -22.16
CA HIS A 166 6.86 1.55 -21.02
C HIS A 166 5.36 1.86 -20.83
N PRO A 167 4.48 0.86 -20.77
CA PRO A 167 3.02 1.05 -20.80
C PRO A 167 2.52 2.07 -19.77
N VAL A 168 3.17 2.15 -18.60
CA VAL A 168 2.84 3.13 -17.55
C VAL A 168 3.01 4.58 -18.01
N GLU A 169 3.90 4.85 -18.96
CA GLU A 169 4.13 6.22 -19.46
C GLU A 169 2.97 6.74 -20.29
N ASN A 170 2.21 5.84 -20.89
CA ASN A 170 1.03 6.14 -21.70
C ASN A 170 -0.28 6.17 -20.90
N LEU A 171 -0.24 5.87 -19.59
CA LEU A 171 -1.43 5.94 -18.75
C LEU A 171 -1.88 7.39 -18.58
N THR A 172 -3.16 7.62 -18.84
CA THR A 172 -3.86 8.87 -18.52
C THR A 172 -4.65 8.72 -17.24
N ALA A 173 -4.82 9.81 -16.51
CA ALA A 173 -5.67 9.82 -15.33
C ALA A 173 -7.13 9.52 -15.72
N VAL A 174 -7.78 8.66 -14.97
CA VAL A 174 -9.20 8.31 -15.13
C VAL A 174 -10.06 8.99 -14.07
N THR A 175 -9.44 9.51 -13.02
CA THR A 175 -10.06 10.29 -11.94
C THR A 175 -9.01 11.20 -11.32
N ASP A 176 -9.43 12.16 -10.52
CA ASP A 176 -8.55 13.04 -9.77
C ASP A 176 -8.66 12.79 -8.25
N LYS A 177 -7.81 13.48 -7.48
CA LYS A 177 -7.80 13.35 -6.01
C LYS A 177 -9.11 13.74 -5.36
N THR A 178 -9.83 14.71 -5.90
CA THR A 178 -11.08 15.23 -5.34
C THR A 178 -12.19 14.21 -5.52
N GLU A 179 -12.34 13.71 -6.76
CA GLU A 179 -13.32 12.67 -7.08
C GLU A 179 -13.03 11.38 -6.31
N LEU A 180 -11.75 10.99 -6.20
CA LEU A 180 -11.34 9.84 -5.40
C LEU A 180 -11.73 10.00 -3.93
N LEU A 181 -11.55 11.18 -3.33
CA LEU A 181 -11.95 11.44 -1.95
C LEU A 181 -13.48 11.34 -1.76
N GLU A 182 -14.27 11.73 -2.76
CA GLU A 182 -15.72 11.54 -2.75
C GLU A 182 -16.09 10.06 -2.86
N MET A 183 -15.44 9.31 -3.74
CA MET A 183 -15.60 7.85 -3.83
C MET A 183 -15.26 7.18 -2.50
N MET A 184 -14.16 7.58 -1.83
CA MET A 184 -13.77 7.07 -0.52
C MET A 184 -14.80 7.38 0.57
N LYS A 185 -15.43 8.57 0.52
CA LYS A 185 -16.52 8.93 1.44
C LYS A 185 -17.75 8.07 1.19
N ALA A 186 -18.17 7.94 -0.07
CA ALA A 186 -19.29 7.10 -0.47
C ALA A 186 -19.04 5.64 -0.07
N TRP A 187 -17.85 5.10 -0.36
CA TRP A 187 -17.43 3.76 0.05
C TRP A 187 -17.53 3.54 1.57
N LYS A 188 -17.10 4.53 2.37
CA LYS A 188 -17.20 4.47 3.84
C LYS A 188 -18.63 4.59 4.35
N ALA A 189 -19.46 5.37 3.68
CA ALA A 189 -20.87 5.54 4.05
C ALA A 189 -21.69 4.27 3.75
N ASP A 190 -21.38 3.60 2.66
CA ASP A 190 -22.07 2.38 2.20
C ASP A 190 -21.61 1.11 2.93
N LYS A 191 -20.58 1.20 3.76
CA LYS A 191 -20.04 0.06 4.56
C LYS A 191 -21.07 -0.70 5.40
N ARG A 192 -22.25 -0.14 5.64
CA ARG A 192 -23.31 -0.84 6.37
C ARG A 192 -24.06 -1.85 5.51
N SER A 193 -24.06 -1.70 4.19
CA SER A 193 -24.80 -2.58 3.25
C SER A 193 -23.88 -3.51 2.44
N VAL A 194 -22.69 -3.05 2.04
CA VAL A 194 -21.82 -3.77 1.10
C VAL A 194 -20.96 -4.84 1.77
N PHE A 195 -20.63 -4.69 3.05
CA PHE A 195 -19.91 -5.74 3.78
C PHE A 195 -20.73 -7.02 4.02
N ASN A 196 -22.04 -7.02 3.75
CA ASN A 196 -22.93 -8.10 4.19
C ASN A 196 -23.25 -9.19 3.19
N ALA A 197 -23.21 -8.99 1.90
CA ALA A 197 -23.58 -10.06 0.97
C ALA A 197 -22.71 -10.12 -0.29
N GLU A 198 -22.55 -9.03 -1.01
CA GLU A 198 -21.81 -9.02 -2.29
C GLU A 198 -20.31 -9.16 -2.09
N PHE A 199 -19.72 -8.44 -1.14
CA PHE A 199 -18.29 -8.54 -0.84
C PHE A 199 -17.90 -9.95 -0.37
N ILE A 200 -18.74 -10.57 0.46
CA ILE A 200 -18.51 -11.95 0.93
C ILE A 200 -18.66 -12.92 -0.25
N LYS A 201 -19.60 -12.67 -1.15
CA LYS A 201 -19.78 -13.45 -2.36
C LYS A 201 -18.58 -13.30 -3.30
N ASP A 202 -18.17 -12.08 -3.59
CA ASP A 202 -17.03 -11.79 -4.47
C ASP A 202 -15.71 -12.30 -3.88
N ALA A 203 -15.50 -12.16 -2.56
CA ALA A 203 -14.35 -12.74 -1.86
C ALA A 203 -14.40 -14.27 -1.87
N THR A 204 -15.59 -14.86 -1.76
CA THR A 204 -15.79 -16.32 -1.83
C THR A 204 -15.60 -16.82 -3.26
N ASP A 205 -16.08 -16.09 -4.25
CA ASP A 205 -15.89 -16.41 -5.67
C ASP A 205 -14.42 -16.30 -6.08
N LEU A 206 -13.69 -15.30 -5.57
CA LEU A 206 -12.22 -15.16 -5.71
C LEU A 206 -11.45 -16.33 -5.05
N MET A 207 -11.93 -16.83 -3.90
CA MET A 207 -11.33 -17.98 -3.23
C MET A 207 -11.50 -19.29 -4.02
N ASN A 208 -12.56 -19.39 -4.80
CA ASN A 208 -12.90 -20.58 -5.58
C ASN A 208 -12.33 -20.58 -7.01
N LEU A 209 -11.60 -19.53 -7.42
CA LEU A 209 -10.94 -19.50 -8.71
C LEU A 209 -9.85 -20.58 -8.80
N PRO A 210 -9.76 -21.29 -9.94
CA PRO A 210 -8.67 -22.25 -10.16
C PRO A 210 -7.32 -21.56 -10.05
N GLY A 211 -6.45 -22.03 -9.15
CA GLY A 211 -5.12 -21.48 -8.91
C GLY A 211 -4.99 -20.55 -7.70
N THR A 212 -6.07 -20.28 -6.97
CA THR A 212 -5.99 -19.54 -5.71
C THR A 212 -5.27 -20.38 -4.65
N SER A 213 -4.16 -19.87 -4.10
CA SER A 213 -3.38 -20.60 -3.11
C SER A 213 -4.13 -20.75 -1.78
N GLU A 214 -3.89 -21.86 -1.06
CA GLU A 214 -4.45 -22.08 0.28
C GLU A 214 -4.15 -20.93 1.26
N GLN A 215 -3.03 -20.22 1.06
CA GLN A 215 -2.65 -19.06 1.86
C GLN A 215 -3.56 -17.85 1.63
N VAL A 216 -3.99 -17.61 0.38
CA VAL A 216 -4.95 -16.55 0.05
C VAL A 216 -6.31 -16.89 0.66
N GLN A 217 -6.74 -18.14 0.54
CA GLN A 217 -7.98 -18.63 1.16
C GLN A 217 -7.97 -18.45 2.69
N ALA A 218 -6.89 -18.85 3.35
CA ALA A 218 -6.72 -18.69 4.80
C ALA A 218 -6.70 -17.22 5.24
N THR A 219 -6.08 -16.34 4.44
CA THR A 219 -5.99 -14.90 4.74
C THR A 219 -7.35 -14.23 4.60
N VAL A 220 -8.09 -14.53 3.53
CA VAL A 220 -9.45 -14.01 3.32
C VAL A 220 -10.39 -14.54 4.41
N GLN A 221 -10.32 -15.83 4.78
CA GLN A 221 -11.10 -16.40 5.88
C GLN A 221 -10.78 -15.75 7.22
N LYS A 222 -9.51 -15.47 7.49
CA LYS A 222 -9.08 -14.77 8.71
C LYS A 222 -9.64 -13.34 8.75
N ILE A 223 -9.57 -12.59 7.64
CA ILE A 223 -10.10 -11.23 7.54
C ILE A 223 -11.63 -11.23 7.74
N ILE A 224 -12.33 -12.21 7.18
CA ILE A 224 -13.77 -12.39 7.37
C ILE A 224 -14.09 -12.71 8.82
N ALA A 225 -13.33 -13.60 9.46
CA ALA A 225 -13.53 -14.01 10.85
C ALA A 225 -13.24 -12.87 11.85
N ASP A 226 -12.15 -12.13 11.65
CA ASP A 226 -11.73 -11.05 12.56
C ASP A 226 -12.64 -9.82 12.51
N ARG A 227 -13.36 -9.61 11.38
CA ARG A 227 -14.22 -8.44 11.17
C ARG A 227 -15.70 -8.71 11.13
N GLY A 228 -16.11 -9.95 11.02
CA GLY A 228 -17.48 -10.32 10.63
C GLY A 228 -18.30 -10.98 11.68
N GLY A 229 -18.00 -10.98 12.93
CA GLY A 229 -18.90 -11.59 13.91
C GLY A 229 -19.92 -12.54 13.29
N ASN A 230 -19.71 -13.84 13.36
CA ASN A 230 -20.69 -14.89 13.12
C ASN A 230 -21.24 -15.05 11.69
N LEU A 231 -20.37 -15.43 10.75
CA LEU A 231 -20.73 -15.86 9.39
C LEU A 231 -21.42 -17.24 9.33
N SER A 232 -21.55 -17.94 10.43
CA SER A 232 -22.22 -19.25 10.50
C SER A 232 -23.71 -19.23 10.12
N GLY A 233 -24.32 -18.05 10.02
CA GLY A 233 -25.71 -17.89 9.61
C GLY A 233 -25.93 -17.56 8.11
N VAL A 234 -24.87 -17.25 7.36
CA VAL A 234 -24.97 -16.82 5.95
C VAL A 234 -24.61 -17.94 4.98
N LEU A 235 -23.80 -18.91 5.40
CA LEU A 235 -23.35 -20.02 4.57
C LEU A 235 -24.31 -21.24 4.54
N THR A 236 -25.47 -21.17 5.21
CA THR A 236 -26.46 -22.26 5.26
C THR A 236 -27.82 -21.87 4.67
N ARG A 237 -27.88 -21.12 3.60
CA ARG A 237 -29.10 -21.02 2.80
C ARG A 237 -28.80 -21.41 1.36
N ASP A 238 -29.34 -22.56 1.05
CA ASP A 238 -29.49 -23.25 -0.25
C ASP A 238 -29.53 -22.33 -1.48
#